data_18bf45ebe350ea9dde4a6bce3c83473a
#
_entry.id   18bf45ebe350ea9dde4a6bce3c83473a
#
_cell.length_a   1.000
_cell.length_b   1.000
_cell.length_c   1.000
_cell.angle_alpha   90.00
_cell.angle_beta   90.00
_cell.angle_gamma   90.00
#
_symmetry.space_group_name_H-M   'P 1'
#
loop_
_entity.id
_entity.type
_entity.pdbx_description
1 polymer ?
#
loop_
_entity_poly.entity_id
_entity_poly.type
_entity_poly.pdbx_seq_one_letter_code
_entity_poly.pdbx_strand_id
1 'polypeptide(L)'
;MPETEIIWSPTALEHLQAIYDYILADNPAAAIDVHEEIERAVGLLKDNLRLGRPGRAADTRELVVPAYQNDIIVNEIEGQRIHILAIMHGRQQWPDSFGGG
;
A
#
# COMPACT_ATOMS: atom_id res chain seq x y z
N MET A 1 -16.87 -0.70 -20.13
CA MET A 1 -16.42 0.05 -18.96
C MET A 1 -14.96 -0.23 -18.72
N PRO A 2 -14.14 0.77 -18.64
CA PRO A 2 -12.73 0.53 -18.32
C PRO A 2 -12.61 -0.02 -16.90
N GLU A 3 -11.83 -1.06 -16.74
CA GLU A 3 -11.55 -1.62 -15.43
C GLU A 3 -10.39 -0.88 -14.80
N THR A 4 -10.43 -0.76 -13.47
CA THR A 4 -9.31 -0.21 -12.72
C THR A 4 -8.17 -1.23 -12.71
N GLU A 5 -7.00 -0.79 -13.09
CA GLU A 5 -5.80 -1.61 -13.07
C GLU A 5 -4.94 -1.25 -11.86
N ILE A 6 -4.54 -2.25 -11.10
CA ILE A 6 -3.65 -2.07 -9.96
C ILE A 6 -2.25 -2.47 -10.39
N ILE A 7 -1.30 -1.56 -10.26
CA ILE A 7 0.09 -1.79 -10.63
C ILE A 7 0.95 -1.63 -9.38
N TRP A 8 1.61 -2.71 -8.98
CA TRP A 8 2.54 -2.68 -7.85
C TRP A 8 3.92 -2.27 -8.34
N SER A 9 4.47 -1.22 -7.73
CA SER A 9 5.86 -0.86 -8.02
C SER A 9 6.81 -1.90 -7.42
N PRO A 10 8.04 -2.03 -7.94
CA PRO A 10 9.03 -2.90 -7.31
C PRO A 10 9.28 -2.55 -5.84
N THR A 11 9.32 -1.27 -5.51
CA THR A 11 9.50 -0.81 -4.14
C THR A 11 8.36 -1.29 -3.23
N ALA A 12 7.11 -1.17 -3.69
CA ALA A 12 5.97 -1.63 -2.90
C ALA A 12 6.00 -3.14 -2.68
N LEU A 13 6.41 -3.90 -3.70
CA LEU A 13 6.55 -5.35 -3.56
C LEU A 13 7.63 -5.71 -2.56
N GLU A 14 8.75 -4.98 -2.56
CA GLU A 14 9.82 -5.17 -1.58
C GLU A 14 9.33 -4.88 -0.17
N HIS A 15 8.54 -3.80 -0.01
CA HIS A 15 7.98 -3.45 1.30
C HIS A 15 7.04 -4.54 1.80
N LEU A 16 6.19 -5.06 0.92
CA LEU A 16 5.25 -6.13 1.29
C LEU A 16 6.02 -7.38 1.75
N GLN A 17 7.05 -7.75 1.01
CA GLN A 17 7.88 -8.90 1.37
C GLN A 17 8.60 -8.68 2.69
N ALA A 18 9.15 -7.49 2.90
CA ALA A 18 9.88 -7.16 4.13
C ALA A 18 8.96 -7.23 5.36
N ILE A 19 7.74 -6.73 5.24
CA ILE A 19 6.75 -6.80 6.32
C ILE A 19 6.43 -8.26 6.65
N TYR A 20 6.19 -9.07 5.62
CA TYR A 20 5.91 -10.49 5.78
C TYR A 20 7.08 -11.20 6.48
N ASP A 21 8.30 -11.02 5.98
CA ASP A 21 9.47 -11.67 6.52
C ASP A 21 9.73 -11.29 7.98
N TYR A 22 9.55 -10.02 8.31
CA TYR A 22 9.76 -9.52 9.66
C TYR A 22 8.81 -10.18 10.65
N ILE A 23 7.54 -10.28 10.29
CA ILE A 23 6.53 -10.88 11.18
C ILE A 23 6.67 -12.40 11.22
N LEU A 24 7.05 -13.01 10.09
CA LEU A 24 7.20 -14.44 9.97
C LEU A 24 8.18 -15.00 10.98
N ALA A 25 9.23 -14.25 11.30
CA ALA A 25 10.25 -14.66 12.26
C ALA A 25 9.67 -14.95 13.65
N ASP A 26 8.62 -14.20 14.04
CA ASP A 26 8.01 -14.35 15.36
C ASP A 26 6.68 -15.11 15.32
N ASN A 27 5.88 -14.89 14.28
CA ASN A 27 4.51 -15.40 14.24
C ASN A 27 4.06 -15.65 12.81
N PRO A 28 4.21 -16.91 12.32
CA PRO A 28 3.82 -17.23 10.94
C PRO A 28 2.36 -16.95 10.60
N ALA A 29 1.45 -17.23 11.54
CA ALA A 29 0.03 -16.97 11.29
C ALA A 29 -0.26 -15.49 11.13
N ALA A 30 0.38 -14.65 11.94
CA ALA A 30 0.23 -13.20 11.83
C ALA A 30 0.83 -12.67 10.53
N ALA A 31 1.94 -13.24 10.07
CA ALA A 31 2.55 -12.84 8.81
C ALA A 31 1.60 -13.05 7.63
N ILE A 32 0.94 -14.19 7.60
CA ILE A 32 -0.04 -14.51 6.55
C ILE A 32 -1.22 -13.53 6.63
N ASP A 33 -1.71 -13.28 7.85
CA ASP A 33 -2.86 -12.40 8.05
C ASP A 33 -2.57 -10.96 7.60
N VAL A 34 -1.41 -10.43 7.97
CA VAL A 34 -1.00 -9.07 7.55
C VAL A 34 -0.92 -8.98 6.03
N HIS A 35 -0.30 -9.97 5.40
CA HIS A 35 -0.15 -10.00 3.96
C HIS A 35 -1.52 -9.99 3.27
N GLU A 36 -2.43 -10.83 3.74
CA GLU A 36 -3.79 -10.91 3.19
C GLU A 36 -4.57 -9.61 3.40
N GLU A 37 -4.43 -8.99 4.57
CA GLU A 37 -5.15 -7.74 4.86
C GLU A 37 -4.64 -6.58 4.00
N ILE A 38 -3.34 -6.52 3.74
CA ILE A 38 -2.78 -5.51 2.84
C ILE A 38 -3.31 -5.72 1.42
N GLU A 39 -3.30 -6.97 0.94
CA GLU A 39 -3.84 -7.27 -0.39
C GLU A 39 -5.33 -6.96 -0.49
N ARG A 40 -6.09 -7.26 0.55
CA ARG A 40 -7.51 -6.94 0.60
C ARG A 40 -7.75 -5.44 0.54
N ALA A 41 -6.97 -4.66 1.28
CA ALA A 41 -7.08 -3.20 1.27
C ALA A 41 -6.77 -2.62 -0.11
N VAL A 42 -5.72 -3.12 -0.76
CA VAL A 42 -5.40 -2.70 -2.12
C VAL A 42 -6.55 -3.04 -3.07
N GLY A 43 -7.15 -4.21 -2.89
CA GLY A 43 -8.31 -4.63 -3.71
C GLY A 43 -9.50 -3.68 -3.61
N LEU A 44 -9.69 -3.04 -2.47
CA LEU A 44 -10.78 -2.07 -2.29
C LEU A 44 -10.63 -0.86 -3.23
N LEU A 45 -9.41 -0.54 -3.62
CA LEU A 45 -9.15 0.57 -4.53
C LEU A 45 -9.72 0.33 -5.93
N LYS A 46 -9.94 -0.92 -6.31
CA LYS A 46 -10.56 -1.22 -7.60
C LYS A 46 -11.99 -0.69 -7.67
N ASP A 47 -12.70 -0.73 -6.54
CA ASP A 47 -14.09 -0.29 -6.48
C ASP A 47 -14.21 1.20 -6.20
N ASN A 48 -13.19 1.77 -5.56
CA ASN A 48 -13.18 3.18 -5.22
C ASN A 48 -11.76 3.74 -5.26
N LEU A 49 -11.41 4.36 -6.37
CA LEU A 49 -10.08 4.93 -6.62
C LEU A 49 -9.65 5.93 -5.55
N ARG A 50 -10.61 6.66 -5.00
CA ARG A 50 -10.33 7.74 -4.05
C ARG A 50 -10.62 7.36 -2.61
N LEU A 51 -10.59 6.06 -2.33
CA LEU A 51 -10.86 5.55 -0.99
C LEU A 51 -9.91 6.11 0.07
N GLY A 52 -8.65 6.30 -0.29
CA GLY A 52 -7.68 6.90 0.61
C GLY A 52 -7.85 8.41 0.72
N ARG A 53 -7.03 9.03 1.54
CA ARG A 53 -6.97 10.48 1.72
C ARG A 53 -5.80 11.06 0.91
N PRO A 54 -5.80 12.37 0.64
CA PRO A 54 -4.62 13.00 0.04
C PRO A 54 -3.37 12.71 0.89
N GLY A 55 -2.31 12.32 0.22
CA GLY A 55 -1.08 11.92 0.89
C GLY A 55 -0.20 13.09 1.29
N ARG A 56 0.76 12.81 2.16
CA ARG A 56 1.74 13.82 2.59
C ARG A 56 2.76 14.11 1.49
N ALA A 57 3.01 13.17 0.59
CA ALA A 57 3.83 13.41 -0.59
C ALA A 57 2.94 13.93 -1.72
N ALA A 58 3.49 14.80 -2.57
CA ALA A 58 2.74 15.41 -3.66
C ALA A 58 2.14 14.35 -4.59
N ASP A 59 0.90 14.60 -5.01
CA ASP A 59 0.16 13.76 -5.97
C ASP A 59 -0.10 12.32 -5.50
N THR A 60 0.16 12.02 -4.23
CA THR A 60 -0.09 10.70 -3.67
C THR A 60 -1.36 10.68 -2.83
N ARG A 61 -1.83 9.46 -2.57
CA ARG A 61 -2.92 9.20 -1.64
C ARG A 61 -2.47 8.13 -0.66
N GLU A 62 -3.08 8.10 0.50
CA GLU A 62 -2.74 7.16 1.57
C GLU A 62 -3.98 6.41 1.99
N LEU A 63 -3.89 5.08 1.97
CA LEU A 63 -4.95 4.22 2.46
C LEU A 63 -4.44 3.46 3.67
N VAL A 64 -5.05 3.71 4.82
CA VAL A 64 -4.74 2.98 6.05
C VAL A 64 -5.33 1.58 5.95
N VAL A 65 -4.54 0.55 6.27
CA VAL A 65 -5.02 -0.83 6.30
C VAL A 65 -5.94 -0.99 7.51
N PRO A 66 -7.23 -1.32 7.32
CA PRO A 66 -8.19 -1.30 8.43
C PRO A 66 -7.79 -2.17 9.62
N ALA A 67 -7.29 -3.37 9.38
CA ALA A 67 -6.92 -4.30 10.46
C ALA A 67 -5.54 -3.98 11.06
N TYR A 68 -4.72 -3.22 10.37
CA TYR A 68 -3.34 -2.90 10.78
C TYR A 68 -3.08 -1.41 10.53
N GLN A 69 -3.63 -0.58 11.40
CA GLN A 69 -3.70 0.87 11.18
C GLN A 69 -2.37 1.60 11.13
N ASN A 70 -1.29 0.95 11.55
CA ASN A 70 0.05 1.52 11.39
C ASN A 70 0.60 1.32 9.97
N ASP A 71 -0.01 0.43 9.20
CA ASP A 71 0.42 0.17 7.83
C ASP A 71 -0.40 1.04 6.87
N ILE A 72 0.31 1.78 6.04
CA ILE A 72 -0.29 2.76 5.16
C ILE A 72 0.15 2.48 3.73
N ILE A 73 -0.82 2.28 2.85
CA ILE A 73 -0.57 2.03 1.44
C ILE A 73 -0.52 3.38 0.73
N VAL A 74 0.65 3.69 0.17
CA VAL A 74 0.83 4.92 -0.60
C VAL A 74 0.58 4.61 -2.07
N ASN A 75 -0.32 5.34 -2.68
CA ASN A 75 -0.70 5.09 -4.06
C ASN A 75 -0.85 6.40 -4.84
N GLU A 76 -0.89 6.26 -6.16
CA GLU A 76 -1.07 7.39 -7.08
C GLU A 76 -2.07 6.97 -8.15
N ILE A 77 -2.99 7.85 -8.48
CA ILE A 77 -4.02 7.57 -9.49
C ILE A 77 -3.61 8.19 -10.82
N GLU A 78 -3.62 7.37 -11.87
CA GLU A 78 -3.36 7.81 -13.23
C GLU A 78 -4.48 7.25 -14.11
N GLY A 79 -5.51 8.05 -14.36
CA GLY A 79 -6.69 7.60 -15.10
C GLY A 79 -7.39 6.45 -14.38
N GLN A 80 -7.45 5.29 -15.02
CA GLN A 80 -8.03 4.07 -14.44
C GLN A 80 -6.94 3.15 -13.88
N ARG A 81 -5.73 3.66 -13.70
CA ARG A 81 -4.62 2.91 -13.11
C ARG A 81 -4.32 3.44 -11.73
N ILE A 82 -4.04 2.53 -10.82
CA ILE A 82 -3.56 2.87 -9.49
C ILE A 82 -2.19 2.25 -9.34
N HIS A 83 -1.20 3.10 -9.11
CA HIS A 83 0.16 2.66 -8.86
C HIS A 83 0.35 2.55 -7.35
N ILE A 84 0.65 1.35 -6.86
CA ILE A 84 1.00 1.16 -5.46
C ILE A 84 2.48 1.48 -5.34
N LEU A 85 2.80 2.58 -4.69
CA LEU A 85 4.16 3.12 -4.64
C LEU A 85 4.96 2.57 -3.48
N ALA A 86 4.32 2.36 -2.35
CA ALA A 86 4.99 1.94 -1.13
C ALA A 86 3.99 1.45 -0.09
N ILE A 87 4.48 0.68 0.88
CA ILE A 87 3.72 0.37 2.08
C ILE A 87 4.58 0.87 3.24
N MET A 88 4.09 1.91 3.92
CA MET A 88 4.84 2.60 4.96
C MET A 88 4.24 2.32 6.32
N HIS A 89 5.10 2.22 7.31
CA HIS A 89 4.66 2.21 8.69
C HIS A 89 4.52 3.66 9.14
N GLY A 90 3.45 3.98 9.85
CA GLY A 90 3.16 5.36 10.24
C GLY A 90 4.22 6.02 11.10
N ARG A 91 5.04 5.23 11.81
CA ARG A 91 6.09 5.73 12.68
C ARG A 91 7.46 5.83 12.01
N GLN A 92 7.59 5.25 10.80
CA GLN A 92 8.87 5.28 10.13
C GLN A 92 9.08 6.64 9.44
N GLN A 93 10.34 6.97 9.20
CA GLN A 93 10.66 8.19 8.49
C GLN A 93 10.30 8.03 7.01
N TRP A 94 9.49 8.97 6.51
CA TRP A 94 8.99 8.91 5.15
C TRP A 94 9.86 9.76 4.23
N PRO A 95 10.04 9.32 2.99
CA PRO A 95 10.72 10.15 2.00
C PRO A 95 9.85 11.33 1.58
N ASP A 96 10.46 12.38 1.05
CA ASP A 96 9.72 13.55 0.55
C ASP A 96 8.90 13.23 -0.68
N SER A 97 9.33 12.24 -1.46
CA SER A 97 8.58 11.79 -2.64
C SER A 97 8.81 10.30 -2.86
N PHE A 98 7.89 9.67 -3.56
CA PHE A 98 7.99 8.26 -3.90
C PHE A 98 8.37 8.12 -5.37
N GLY A 99 9.60 8.05 -5.53
CA GLY A 99 10.06 7.56 -6.68
C GLY A 99 10.01 8.20 -7.94
N GLY A 100 10.43 8.64 -8.44
CA GLY A 100 10.73 8.97 -9.67
C GLY A 100 10.06 8.19 -10.72
N GLY A 101 8.95 8.16 -10.39
CA GLY A 101 8.04 7.73 -11.41
C GLY A 101 8.10 6.44 -11.82
#